data_9bda17cf19c64ee06c2896f25205521b
#
_entry.id   9bda17cf19c64ee06c2896f25205521b
#
_cell.length_a   1.000
_cell.length_b   1.000
_cell.length_c   1.000
_cell.angle_alpha   90.00
_cell.angle_beta   90.00
_cell.angle_gamma   90.00
#
_symmetry.space_group_name_H-M   'P 1'
#
loop_
_entity.id
_entity.type
_entity.pdbx_description
1 polymer ?
#
loop_
_entity_poly.entity_id
_entity_poly.type
_entity_poly.pdbx_seq_one_letter_code
_entity_poly.pdbx_strand_id
1 'polypeptide(L)'
;DVTWTSLPIPEIPDTAPAGQTSAEFWGMGSDGTVGANKNSIKIIGHATDLYCQAYFVYDSKKSGGLTQSHLRFGTEPIRSPYLIQSADFVACHNPSYVPAELFLGGSGAGKKSAGLHEARPVTEACQILYH
;
A
#
# COMPACT_ATOMS: atom_id res chain seq x y z
N ASP A 1 3.12 17.27 19.32
CA ASP A 1 1.96 17.57 20.16
C ASP A 1 2.11 18.93 20.84
N VAL A 2 1.30 19.91 20.45
CA VAL A 2 1.33 21.28 20.99
C VAL A 2 0.63 21.41 22.34
N THR A 3 -0.13 20.42 22.75
CA THR A 3 -0.89 20.41 24.01
C THR A 3 -0.26 19.56 25.11
N TRP A 4 0.77 18.79 24.77
CA TRP A 4 1.46 17.84 25.66
C TRP A 4 0.51 16.84 26.34
N THR A 5 -0.58 16.50 25.65
CA THR A 5 -1.61 15.56 26.12
C THR A 5 -1.61 14.23 25.40
N SER A 6 -0.70 14.04 24.44
CA SER A 6 -0.56 12.77 23.72
C SER A 6 -0.05 11.68 24.65
N LEU A 7 -0.71 10.52 24.58
CA LEU A 7 -0.25 9.33 25.28
C LEU A 7 0.96 8.71 24.55
N PRO A 8 1.96 8.24 25.26
CA PRO A 8 3.05 7.50 24.64
C PRO A 8 2.51 6.17 24.07
N ILE A 9 2.75 5.92 22.78
CA ILE A 9 2.43 4.65 22.14
C ILE A 9 3.74 3.90 21.94
N PRO A 10 4.07 2.93 22.82
CA PRO A 10 5.35 2.22 22.76
C PRO A 10 5.47 1.30 21.53
N GLU A 11 4.35 0.85 20.96
CA GLU A 11 4.29 -0.01 19.80
C GLU A 11 3.07 0.33 18.97
N ILE A 12 3.25 0.44 17.64
CA ILE A 12 2.14 0.63 16.71
C ILE A 12 1.49 -0.74 16.47
N PRO A 13 0.22 -0.94 16.84
CA PRO A 13 -0.44 -2.21 16.64
C PRO A 13 -0.62 -2.50 15.15
N ASP A 14 -0.36 -3.74 14.73
CA ASP A 14 -0.75 -4.21 13.41
C ASP A 14 -2.28 -4.37 13.39
N THR A 15 -2.93 -3.56 12.58
CA THR A 15 -4.41 -3.54 12.45
C THR A 15 -4.88 -4.31 11.23
N ALA A 16 -3.98 -4.99 10.50
CA ALA A 16 -4.35 -5.78 9.34
C ALA A 16 -5.14 -7.03 9.77
N PRO A 17 -6.36 -7.25 9.22
CA PRO A 17 -7.13 -8.46 9.50
C PRO A 17 -6.38 -9.71 8.99
N ALA A 18 -6.58 -10.83 9.67
CA ALA A 18 -6.10 -12.12 9.20
C ALA A 18 -6.72 -12.44 7.83
N GLY A 19 -5.90 -12.92 6.88
CA GLY A 19 -6.35 -13.22 5.51
C GLY A 19 -6.38 -12.02 4.56
N GLN A 20 -5.99 -10.83 5.01
CA GLN A 20 -5.75 -9.67 4.16
C GLN A 20 -4.30 -9.61 3.72
N THR A 21 -4.07 -9.36 2.44
CA THR A 21 -2.75 -9.02 1.89
C THR A 21 -2.68 -7.53 1.62
N SER A 22 -1.58 -6.92 2.04
CA SER A 22 -1.29 -5.50 1.87
C SER A 22 -0.06 -5.31 0.99
N ALA A 23 -0.18 -4.54 -0.08
CA ALA A 23 0.91 -4.26 -1.00
C ALA A 23 1.09 -2.76 -1.18
N GLU A 24 2.34 -2.32 -1.21
CA GLU A 24 2.71 -0.91 -1.37
C GLU A 24 3.67 -0.75 -2.54
N PHE A 25 3.39 0.23 -3.40
CA PHE A 25 4.18 0.51 -4.59
C PHE A 25 4.60 1.97 -4.60
N TRP A 26 5.91 2.17 -4.69
CA TRP A 26 6.54 3.48 -4.74
C TRP A 26 7.02 3.76 -6.16
N GLY A 27 6.54 4.84 -6.75
CA GLY A 27 6.86 5.24 -8.11
C GLY A 27 7.05 6.74 -8.25
N MET A 28 7.36 7.14 -9.46
CA MET A 28 7.48 8.54 -9.84
C MET A 28 6.28 8.93 -10.72
N GLY A 29 5.76 10.12 -10.53
CA GLY A 29 4.68 10.64 -11.36
C GLY A 29 5.00 10.52 -12.84
N SER A 30 4.07 9.98 -13.61
CA SER A 30 4.17 9.69 -15.05
C SER A 30 5.06 8.49 -15.43
N ASP A 31 5.50 7.65 -14.49
CA ASP A 31 6.25 6.42 -14.79
C ASP A 31 5.37 5.21 -15.12
N GLY A 32 4.04 5.34 -14.97
CA GLY A 32 3.08 4.28 -15.22
C GLY A 32 2.71 3.42 -14.00
N THR A 33 3.37 3.59 -12.87
CA THR A 33 3.13 2.81 -11.64
C THR A 33 1.68 2.89 -11.18
N VAL A 34 1.12 4.10 -11.09
CA VAL A 34 -0.25 4.30 -10.63
C VAL A 34 -1.27 3.66 -11.61
N GLY A 35 -1.06 3.83 -12.92
CA GLY A 35 -1.91 3.22 -13.94
C GLY A 35 -1.88 1.70 -13.90
N ALA A 36 -0.71 1.12 -13.74
CA ALA A 36 -0.54 -0.33 -13.58
C ALA A 36 -1.26 -0.85 -12.32
N ASN A 37 -1.11 -0.17 -11.20
CA ASN A 37 -1.76 -0.56 -9.94
C ASN A 37 -3.29 -0.39 -9.99
N LYS A 38 -3.80 0.63 -10.68
CA LYS A 38 -5.24 0.75 -10.96
C LYS A 38 -5.78 -0.42 -11.78
N ASN A 39 -5.03 -0.86 -12.79
CA ASN A 39 -5.40 -2.03 -13.57
C ASN A 39 -5.30 -3.32 -12.74
N SER A 40 -4.26 -3.47 -11.95
CA SER A 40 -4.08 -4.64 -11.08
C SER A 40 -5.25 -4.80 -10.13
N ILE A 41 -5.67 -3.74 -9.44
CA ILE A 41 -6.78 -3.83 -8.49
C ILE A 41 -8.13 -4.10 -9.20
N LYS A 42 -8.32 -3.61 -10.42
CA LYS A 42 -9.50 -3.94 -11.23
C LYS A 42 -9.50 -5.41 -11.67
N ILE A 43 -8.36 -5.92 -12.12
CA ILE A 43 -8.21 -7.34 -12.48
C ILE A 43 -8.51 -8.21 -11.26
N ILE A 44 -7.93 -7.87 -10.13
CA ILE A 44 -8.21 -8.52 -8.86
C ILE A 44 -9.72 -8.53 -8.58
N GLY A 45 -10.40 -7.39 -8.61
CA GLY A 45 -11.83 -7.29 -8.33
C GLY A 45 -12.75 -7.96 -9.36
N HIS A 46 -12.30 -8.16 -10.60
CA HIS A 46 -13.13 -8.79 -11.64
C HIS A 46 -12.87 -10.29 -11.82
N ALA A 47 -11.65 -10.71 -11.59
CA ALA A 47 -11.23 -12.09 -11.87
C ALA A 47 -11.31 -13.01 -10.65
N THR A 48 -11.68 -12.46 -9.52
CA THR A 48 -11.53 -13.18 -8.26
C THR A 48 -12.66 -12.87 -7.22
N ASP A 49 -12.94 -13.70 -6.13
CA ASP A 49 -13.97 -13.48 -5.07
C ASP A 49 -13.43 -12.73 -3.82
N LEU A 50 -12.31 -11.99 -3.88
CA LEU A 50 -11.83 -11.20 -2.73
C LEU A 50 -12.33 -9.75 -2.80
N TYR A 51 -12.48 -9.19 -1.64
CA TYR A 51 -12.60 -7.75 -1.49
C TYR A 51 -11.25 -7.10 -1.78
N CYS A 52 -11.25 -5.96 -2.47
CA CYS A 52 -10.04 -5.22 -2.73
C CYS A 52 -10.23 -3.71 -2.57
N GLN A 53 -9.18 -3.04 -2.14
CA GLN A 53 -9.14 -1.60 -1.94
C GLN A 53 -7.82 -1.06 -2.48
N ALA A 54 -7.87 0.06 -3.17
CA ALA A 54 -6.67 0.79 -3.56
C ALA A 54 -6.76 2.24 -3.08
N TYR A 55 -5.65 2.73 -2.54
CA TYR A 55 -5.49 4.10 -2.11
C TYR A 55 -4.24 4.67 -2.78
N PHE A 56 -4.38 5.82 -3.46
CA PHE A 56 -3.28 6.45 -4.18
C PHE A 56 -2.95 7.81 -3.58
N VAL A 57 -1.68 7.99 -3.22
CA VAL A 57 -1.14 9.23 -2.70
C VAL A 57 -0.22 9.86 -3.74
N TYR A 58 -0.40 11.13 -3.98
CA TYR A 58 0.38 11.90 -4.94
C TYR A 58 1.11 13.05 -4.25
N ASP A 59 2.34 13.31 -4.68
CA ASP A 59 2.98 14.59 -4.37
C ASP A 59 2.30 15.72 -5.16
N SER A 60 2.32 16.92 -4.62
CA SER A 60 1.77 18.13 -5.24
C SER A 60 2.46 18.56 -6.54
N LYS A 61 3.62 17.99 -6.88
CA LYS A 61 4.30 18.18 -8.16
C LYS A 61 3.51 17.55 -9.32
N LYS A 62 3.33 18.30 -10.41
CA LYS A 62 2.64 17.84 -11.61
C LYS A 62 3.32 16.66 -12.32
N SER A 63 4.65 16.57 -12.27
CA SER A 63 5.41 15.45 -12.83
C SER A 63 6.69 15.24 -12.05
N GLY A 64 7.16 13.99 -12.00
CA GLY A 64 8.38 13.62 -11.29
C GLY A 64 8.25 13.65 -9.77
N GLY A 65 7.03 13.83 -9.23
CA GLY A 65 6.76 13.71 -7.81
C GLY A 65 6.63 12.26 -7.37
N LEU A 66 6.81 12.02 -6.07
CA LEU A 66 6.61 10.70 -5.49
C LEU A 66 5.14 10.28 -5.58
N THR A 67 4.91 9.03 -5.96
CA THR A 67 3.59 8.38 -5.89
C THR A 67 3.66 7.15 -5.02
N GLN A 68 2.66 6.97 -4.18
CA GLN A 68 2.50 5.78 -3.34
C GLN A 68 1.15 5.14 -3.64
N SER A 69 1.16 3.85 -4.00
CA SER A 69 -0.05 3.08 -4.24
C SER A 69 -0.16 2.03 -3.14
N HIS A 70 -1.24 2.11 -2.37
CA HIS A 70 -1.56 1.18 -1.29
C HIS A 70 -2.67 0.26 -1.74
N LEU A 71 -2.38 -1.01 -1.92
CA LEU A 71 -3.35 -2.02 -2.34
C LEU A 71 -3.63 -3.00 -1.19
N ARG A 72 -4.90 -3.25 -0.93
CA ARG A 72 -5.36 -4.26 0.01
C ARG A 72 -6.30 -5.21 -0.68
N PHE A 73 -6.18 -6.49 -0.40
CA PHE A 73 -7.11 -7.50 -0.88
C PHE A 73 -7.20 -8.67 0.10
N GLY A 74 -8.39 -9.23 0.25
CA GLY A 74 -8.63 -10.28 1.23
C GLY A 74 -10.03 -10.87 1.13
N THR A 75 -10.28 -11.92 1.91
CA THR A 75 -11.55 -12.66 1.93
C THR A 75 -12.69 -11.95 2.66
N GLU A 76 -12.35 -10.93 3.45
CA GLU A 76 -13.32 -10.15 4.22
C GLU A 76 -13.45 -8.72 3.69
N PRO A 77 -14.60 -8.05 3.89
CA PRO A 77 -14.79 -6.67 3.49
C PRO A 77 -13.73 -5.73 4.08
N ILE A 78 -13.06 -4.96 3.21
CA ILE A 78 -12.02 -4.03 3.62
C ILE A 78 -12.64 -2.69 3.97
N ARG A 79 -12.51 -2.28 5.23
CA ARG A 79 -13.02 -1.00 5.76
C ARG A 79 -11.88 -0.21 6.40
N SER A 80 -10.77 -0.05 5.69
CA SER A 80 -9.55 0.61 6.17
C SER A 80 -9.39 1.98 5.51
N PRO A 81 -9.85 3.07 6.14
CA PRO A 81 -9.74 4.44 5.59
C PRO A 81 -8.37 5.08 5.86
N TYR A 82 -7.34 4.29 6.09
CA TYR A 82 -5.98 4.71 6.43
C TYR A 82 -4.96 4.04 5.50
N LEU A 83 -3.78 4.65 5.40
CA LEU A 83 -2.67 4.12 4.61
C LEU A 83 -2.10 2.84 5.23
N ILE A 84 -1.50 2.01 4.39
CA ILE A 84 -0.77 0.82 4.84
C ILE A 84 0.46 1.28 5.61
N GLN A 85 0.63 0.75 6.83
CA GLN A 85 1.80 0.99 7.66
C GLN A 85 2.72 -0.22 7.74
N SER A 86 2.16 -1.42 7.51
CA SER A 86 2.89 -2.67 7.43
C SER A 86 2.43 -3.44 6.21
N ALA A 87 3.28 -3.55 5.20
CA ALA A 87 2.97 -4.22 3.96
C ALA A 87 3.55 -5.62 3.89
N ASP A 88 2.80 -6.56 3.30
CA ASP A 88 3.30 -7.91 2.99
C ASP A 88 4.19 -7.90 1.74
N PHE A 89 3.94 -6.95 0.85
CA PHE A 89 4.74 -6.74 -0.37
C PHE A 89 5.02 -5.25 -0.57
N VAL A 90 6.27 -4.90 -0.87
CA VAL A 90 6.67 -3.54 -1.22
C VAL A 90 7.48 -3.56 -2.50
N ALA A 91 7.10 -2.72 -3.46
CA ALA A 91 7.85 -2.49 -4.69
C ALA A 91 8.26 -1.03 -4.83
N CYS A 92 9.51 -0.78 -5.18
CA CYS A 92 10.01 0.55 -5.48
C CYS A 92 10.56 0.58 -6.91
N HIS A 93 9.92 1.33 -7.79
CA HIS A 93 10.25 1.40 -9.20
C HIS A 93 11.33 2.45 -9.52
N ASN A 94 11.67 3.31 -8.57
CA ASN A 94 12.73 4.29 -8.73
C ASN A 94 13.80 4.12 -7.66
N PRO A 95 15.04 3.74 -8.04
CA PRO A 95 16.12 3.52 -7.06
C PRO A 95 16.47 4.73 -6.20
N SER A 96 16.14 5.95 -6.65
CA SER A 96 16.41 7.17 -5.87
C SER A 96 15.53 7.28 -4.61
N TYR A 97 14.47 6.48 -4.49
CA TYR A 97 13.60 6.41 -3.32
C TYR A 97 14.02 5.33 -2.33
N VAL A 98 15.15 4.69 -2.56
CA VAL A 98 15.74 3.61 -1.73
C VAL A 98 16.87 4.09 -0.78
N PRO A 99 16.87 5.26 -0.16
CA PRO A 99 17.58 5.41 1.10
C PRO A 99 16.78 4.61 2.14
N ALA A 100 17.46 3.73 2.83
CA ALA A 100 16.89 2.73 3.73
C ALA A 100 15.87 3.28 4.74
N GLU A 101 15.98 4.55 5.11
CA GLU A 101 15.13 5.21 6.09
C GLU A 101 13.72 5.53 5.58
N LEU A 102 13.56 5.84 4.29
CA LEU A 102 12.27 6.14 3.68
C LEU A 102 11.48 4.84 3.38
N PHE A 103 12.21 3.81 2.99
CA PHE A 103 11.66 2.51 2.62
C PHE A 103 11.35 1.62 3.83
N LEU A 104 12.11 1.77 4.90
CA LEU A 104 11.93 1.00 6.15
C LEU A 104 11.04 1.73 7.17
N GLY A 105 10.83 3.02 7.02
CA GLY A 105 10.01 3.82 7.94
C GLY A 105 8.51 3.54 7.85
N GLY A 106 8.06 2.85 6.81
CA GLY A 106 6.66 2.41 6.63
C GLY A 106 6.45 0.92 6.86
N SER A 107 7.50 0.14 6.97
CA SER A 107 7.42 -1.29 7.26
C SER A 107 7.74 -1.52 8.73
N GLY A 108 6.76 -1.89 9.52
CA GLY A 108 6.98 -2.40 10.86
C GLY A 108 8.10 -3.45 10.84
N ALA A 109 9.07 -3.28 11.73
CA ALA A 109 10.24 -4.15 11.82
C ALA A 109 9.82 -5.63 11.83
N GLY A 110 10.10 -6.34 10.77
CA GLY A 110 9.87 -7.77 10.69
C GLY A 110 9.30 -8.35 9.40
N LYS A 111 8.75 -7.55 8.49
CA LYS A 111 8.28 -8.08 7.19
C LYS A 111 9.30 -7.81 6.09
N LYS A 112 9.71 -8.87 5.43
CA LYS A 112 10.81 -8.91 4.46
C LYS A 112 10.49 -8.11 3.20
N SER A 113 11.39 -7.24 2.78
CA SER A 113 11.46 -6.75 1.41
C SER A 113 11.77 -7.94 0.50
N ALA A 114 10.76 -8.46 -0.16
CA ALA A 114 10.94 -9.50 -1.16
C ALA A 114 11.10 -8.86 -2.52
N GLY A 115 12.26 -9.03 -3.13
CA GLY A 115 12.36 -8.93 -4.58
C GLY A 115 11.41 -9.94 -5.20
N LEU A 116 10.74 -9.56 -6.27
CA LEU A 116 9.81 -10.35 -7.11
C LEU A 116 9.54 -11.78 -6.63
N HIS A 117 8.40 -12.02 -5.99
CA HIS A 117 7.85 -13.38 -5.89
C HIS A 117 6.32 -13.40 -5.75
N GLU A 118 5.71 -14.12 -6.69
CA GLU A 118 4.42 -14.79 -6.78
C GLU A 118 3.17 -14.20 -6.08
N ALA A 119 2.24 -13.75 -6.93
CA ALA A 119 0.86 -13.44 -6.58
C ALA A 119 0.00 -14.71 -6.48
N ARG A 120 -0.87 -14.77 -5.46
CA ARG A 120 -1.95 -15.76 -5.34
C ARG A 120 -3.30 -15.19 -5.82
N PRO A 121 -4.26 -16.01 -6.23
CA PRO A 121 -5.52 -15.58 -6.87
C PRO A 121 -6.56 -15.02 -5.88
N VAL A 122 -7.40 -14.17 -6.35
CA VAL A 122 -8.17 -13.13 -5.68
C VAL A 122 -9.58 -12.91 -6.30
N THR A 123 -10.69 -12.69 -5.54
CA THR A 123 -12.08 -12.43 -6.01
C THR A 123 -12.92 -11.43 -5.18
N GLU A 124 -13.81 -10.76 -5.75
CA GLU A 124 -14.91 -9.78 -5.59
C GLU A 124 -14.92 -8.62 -4.56
N ALA A 125 -15.39 -7.47 -5.06
CA ALA A 125 -15.69 -6.13 -4.55
C ALA A 125 -14.47 -5.18 -4.44
N CYS A 126 -14.18 -4.49 -5.55
CA CYS A 126 -13.07 -3.53 -5.63
C CYS A 126 -13.49 -2.12 -5.19
N GLN A 127 -12.77 -1.54 -4.25
CA GLN A 127 -12.91 -0.15 -3.83
C GLN A 127 -11.65 0.65 -4.20
N ILE A 128 -11.79 1.67 -5.06
CA ILE A 128 -10.69 2.56 -5.43
C ILE A 128 -10.93 3.92 -4.78
N LEU A 129 -10.03 4.31 -3.90
CA LEU A 129 -10.03 5.60 -3.23
C LEU A 129 -8.94 6.51 -3.82
N TYR A 130 -9.26 7.78 -3.99
CA TYR A 130 -8.32 8.81 -4.45
C TYR A 130 -8.17 9.87 -3.37
N HIS A 131 -6.95 10.35 -3.19
CA HIS A 131 -6.67 11.47 -2.29
C HIS A 131 -5.85 12.53 -3.00
#